data_3d5a414abbdad4feb5a9efcd85b8002c
#
_entry.id   3d5a414abbdad4feb5a9efcd85b8002c
#
_cell.length_a   1.000
_cell.length_b   1.000
_cell.length_c   1.000
_cell.angle_alpha   90.00
_cell.angle_beta   90.00
_cell.angle_gamma   90.00
#
_symmetry.space_group_name_H-M   'P 1'
#
loop_
_entity.id
_entity.type
_entity.pdbx_description
1 polymer ?
#
loop_
_entity_poly.entity_id
_entity_poly.type
_entity_poly.pdbx_seq_one_letter_code
_entity_poly.pdbx_strand_id
1 'polypeptide(L)'
;MNKQITSSVVLGLALLNVCASVEAKPPTCTQPVGKWKNRQKSVVEIKTYDAATGAISGEYTSHSGASASSVPYPVVGWMNSAPAEPSAPGKAGKGHHAEVITFEVSWGALGGISAWTGTCAVNSQSSGLEQISAVWHTTQPNTGFEWDHTLTGSDRFDPIE
;
A
#
# COMPACT_ATOMS: atom_id res chain seq x y z
N MET A 1 -33.54 -70.66 -23.63
CA MET A 1 -32.33 -70.08 -23.07
C MET A 1 -32.31 -68.60 -23.41
N ASN A 2 -32.79 -67.74 -22.45
CA ASN A 2 -32.86 -66.30 -22.65
C ASN A 2 -31.72 -65.67 -21.87
N LYS A 3 -30.78 -65.01 -22.57
CA LYS A 3 -29.74 -64.15 -21.96
C LYS A 3 -30.28 -62.73 -21.80
N GLN A 4 -30.45 -62.30 -20.55
CA GLN A 4 -30.71 -60.89 -20.23
C GLN A 4 -29.36 -60.12 -20.19
N ILE A 5 -29.27 -59.06 -20.99
CA ILE A 5 -28.12 -58.13 -20.97
C ILE A 5 -28.55 -56.97 -20.10
N THR A 6 -27.96 -56.86 -18.91
CA THR A 6 -28.13 -55.70 -18.02
C THR A 6 -27.13 -54.59 -18.45
N SER A 7 -27.70 -53.49 -18.94
CA SER A 7 -26.91 -52.28 -19.30
C SER A 7 -26.79 -51.40 -18.07
N SER A 8 -25.58 -51.26 -17.53
CA SER A 8 -25.28 -50.33 -16.43
C SER A 8 -24.96 -48.94 -17.00
N VAL A 9 -25.85 -48.00 -16.71
CA VAL A 9 -25.64 -46.57 -17.03
C VAL A 9 -24.82 -45.96 -15.88
N VAL A 10 -23.58 -45.61 -16.17
CA VAL A 10 -22.73 -44.85 -15.24
C VAL A 10 -23.00 -43.36 -15.42
N LEU A 11 -23.72 -42.76 -14.48
CA LEU A 11 -24.00 -41.33 -14.44
C LEU A 11 -22.77 -40.58 -13.88
N GLY A 12 -21.97 -40.05 -14.77
CA GLY A 12 -20.80 -39.20 -14.36
C GLY A 12 -21.25 -37.84 -13.85
N LEU A 13 -21.10 -37.61 -12.55
CA LEU A 13 -21.34 -36.31 -11.93
C LEU A 13 -20.10 -35.40 -12.21
N ALA A 14 -20.20 -34.48 -13.15
CA ALA A 14 -19.22 -33.47 -13.42
C ALA A 14 -19.31 -32.37 -12.33
N LEU A 15 -18.39 -32.37 -11.40
CA LEU A 15 -18.21 -31.28 -10.43
C LEU A 15 -17.59 -30.07 -11.16
N LEU A 16 -18.42 -29.09 -11.50
CA LEU A 16 -17.99 -27.77 -11.95
C LEU A 16 -17.41 -27.02 -10.76
N ASN A 17 -16.07 -27.00 -10.66
CA ASN A 17 -15.37 -26.08 -9.76
C ASN A 17 -15.52 -24.66 -10.29
N VAL A 18 -16.49 -23.91 -9.77
CA VAL A 18 -16.58 -22.46 -9.95
C VAL A 18 -15.48 -21.83 -9.08
N CYS A 19 -14.33 -21.54 -9.67
CA CYS A 19 -13.36 -20.63 -9.07
C CYS A 19 -13.99 -19.23 -9.08
N ALA A 20 -14.60 -18.83 -7.97
CA ALA A 20 -14.96 -17.44 -7.73
C ALA A 20 -13.64 -16.65 -7.62
N SER A 21 -13.36 -15.80 -8.60
CA SER A 21 -12.30 -14.79 -8.50
C SER A 21 -12.71 -13.86 -7.36
N VAL A 22 -11.99 -13.92 -6.25
CA VAL A 22 -12.10 -12.89 -5.19
C VAL A 22 -11.45 -11.64 -5.77
N GLU A 23 -12.28 -10.68 -6.17
CA GLU A 23 -11.81 -9.36 -6.59
C GLU A 23 -11.11 -8.71 -5.40
N ALA A 24 -9.83 -8.37 -5.57
CA ALA A 24 -9.04 -7.78 -4.50
C ALA A 24 -9.56 -6.37 -4.22
N LYS A 25 -10.06 -6.16 -3.01
CA LYS A 25 -10.53 -4.84 -2.59
C LYS A 25 -9.33 -3.90 -2.43
N PRO A 26 -9.41 -2.64 -2.92
CA PRO A 26 -8.35 -1.65 -2.68
C PRO A 26 -8.06 -1.49 -1.19
N PRO A 27 -6.78 -1.23 -0.81
CA PRO A 27 -6.42 -0.99 0.57
C PRO A 27 -7.07 0.28 1.14
N THR A 28 -7.18 0.34 2.46
CA THR A 28 -7.73 1.47 3.21
C THR A 28 -6.74 1.92 4.29
N CYS A 29 -6.94 3.11 4.88
CA CYS A 29 -6.09 3.60 5.96
C CYS A 29 -6.11 2.70 7.19
N THR A 30 -7.21 2.00 7.46
CA THR A 30 -7.32 1.05 8.58
C THR A 30 -6.92 -0.39 8.22
N GLN A 31 -6.84 -0.69 6.93
CA GLN A 31 -6.39 -1.97 6.37
C GLN A 31 -5.41 -1.69 5.23
N PRO A 32 -4.17 -1.28 5.56
CA PRO A 32 -3.25 -0.71 4.58
C PRO A 32 -2.60 -1.74 3.65
N VAL A 33 -2.78 -3.04 3.88
CA VAL A 33 -2.22 -4.10 3.05
C VAL A 33 -2.78 -4.02 1.64
N GLY A 34 -1.89 -3.85 0.66
CA GLY A 34 -2.22 -3.67 -0.74
C GLY A 34 -1.32 -2.65 -1.41
N LYS A 35 -1.75 -2.18 -2.58
CA LYS A 35 -0.95 -1.29 -3.43
C LYS A 35 -1.43 0.14 -3.37
N TRP A 36 -0.47 1.05 -3.27
CA TRP A 36 -0.68 2.48 -3.25
C TRP A 36 0.22 3.14 -4.30
N LYS A 37 -0.36 3.90 -5.21
CA LYS A 37 0.34 4.48 -6.38
C LYS A 37 0.39 5.99 -6.32
N ASN A 38 1.57 6.57 -6.53
CA ASN A 38 1.75 8.02 -6.63
C ASN A 38 1.54 8.54 -8.07
N ARG A 39 1.59 9.88 -8.22
CA ARG A 39 1.42 10.55 -9.52
C ARG A 39 2.52 10.19 -10.53
N GLN A 40 3.73 9.89 -10.07
CA GLN A 40 4.86 9.46 -10.89
C GLN A 40 4.76 7.99 -11.28
N LYS A 41 3.64 7.31 -10.95
CA LYS A 41 3.35 5.89 -11.18
C LYS A 41 4.18 4.94 -10.32
N SER A 42 4.99 5.43 -9.40
CA SER A 42 5.67 4.58 -8.43
C SER A 42 4.65 3.96 -7.48
N VAL A 43 4.92 2.75 -7.04
CA VAL A 43 4.00 1.95 -6.22
C VAL A 43 4.70 1.52 -4.95
N VAL A 44 4.10 1.80 -3.80
CA VAL A 44 4.37 1.11 -2.55
C VAL A 44 3.34 0.01 -2.38
N GLU A 45 3.80 -1.23 -2.23
CA GLU A 45 2.97 -2.40 -1.88
C GLU A 45 3.25 -2.77 -0.43
N ILE A 46 2.28 -2.51 0.44
CA ILE A 46 2.32 -2.95 1.83
C ILE A 46 1.87 -4.41 1.84
N LYS A 47 2.77 -5.32 2.21
CA LYS A 47 2.51 -6.77 2.22
C LYS A 47 2.08 -7.28 3.59
N THR A 48 2.58 -6.63 4.65
CA THR A 48 2.22 -6.99 6.03
C THR A 48 1.89 -5.75 6.84
N TYR A 49 0.97 -5.91 7.77
CA TYR A 49 0.61 -4.93 8.79
C TYR A 49 0.32 -5.65 10.10
N ASP A 50 1.06 -5.30 11.13
CA ASP A 50 0.82 -5.77 12.51
C ASP A 50 0.04 -4.71 13.27
N ALA A 51 -1.24 -4.95 13.49
CA ALA A 51 -2.13 -4.01 14.17
C ALA A 51 -1.76 -3.77 15.65
N ALA A 52 -0.99 -4.66 16.28
CA ALA A 52 -0.58 -4.49 17.68
C ALA A 52 0.59 -3.53 17.83
N THR A 53 1.49 -3.51 16.86
CA THR A 53 2.71 -2.66 16.88
C THR A 53 2.67 -1.53 15.87
N GLY A 54 1.76 -1.58 14.91
CA GLY A 54 1.71 -0.69 13.76
C GLY A 54 2.75 -1.00 12.69
N ALA A 55 3.61 -2.01 12.87
CA ALA A 55 4.68 -2.32 11.93
C ALA A 55 4.15 -2.71 10.56
N ILE A 56 4.74 -2.14 9.51
CA ILE A 56 4.47 -2.49 8.11
C ILE A 56 5.75 -2.96 7.43
N SER A 57 5.58 -3.86 6.46
CA SER A 57 6.64 -4.22 5.53
C SER A 57 6.09 -4.43 4.13
N GLY A 58 6.95 -4.33 3.13
CA GLY A 58 6.52 -4.47 1.75
C GLY A 58 7.61 -4.16 0.75
N GLU A 59 7.20 -3.62 -0.39
CA GLU A 59 8.07 -3.31 -1.51
C GLU A 59 7.70 -1.96 -2.15
N TYR A 60 8.71 -1.29 -2.69
CA TYR A 60 8.54 -0.05 -3.45
C TYR A 60 9.10 -0.23 -4.86
N THR A 61 8.26 0.00 -5.86
CA THR A 61 8.67 0.02 -7.27
C THR A 61 8.72 1.47 -7.76
N SER A 62 9.93 1.98 -8.02
CA SER A 62 10.11 3.34 -8.51
C SER A 62 9.95 3.41 -10.03
N HIS A 63 9.20 4.41 -10.51
CA HIS A 63 9.03 4.70 -11.93
C HIS A 63 9.64 6.05 -12.33
N SER A 64 10.39 6.69 -11.44
CA SER A 64 10.97 8.02 -11.68
C SER A 64 12.38 8.14 -11.11
N GLY A 65 13.15 9.09 -11.67
CA GLY A 65 14.50 9.40 -11.20
C GLY A 65 15.54 8.31 -11.47
N ALA A 66 16.69 8.43 -10.83
CA ALA A 66 17.80 7.49 -10.94
C ALA A 66 17.48 6.09 -10.36
N SER A 67 16.49 6.00 -9.49
CA SER A 67 16.01 4.76 -8.90
C SER A 67 14.89 4.09 -9.72
N ALA A 68 14.53 4.62 -10.90
CA ALA A 68 13.54 4.00 -11.77
C ALA A 68 13.95 2.57 -12.14
N SER A 69 13.13 1.61 -11.74
CA SER A 69 13.41 0.19 -11.90
C SER A 69 12.12 -0.61 -11.93
N SER A 70 12.10 -1.70 -12.66
CA SER A 70 11.07 -2.72 -12.55
C SER A 70 11.29 -3.67 -11.36
N VAL A 71 12.48 -3.60 -10.73
CA VAL A 71 12.82 -4.40 -9.55
C VAL A 71 12.35 -3.66 -8.31
N PRO A 72 11.54 -4.31 -7.45
CA PRO A 72 11.09 -3.69 -6.23
C PRO A 72 12.22 -3.61 -5.19
N TYR A 73 12.16 -2.57 -4.35
CA TYR A 73 13.04 -2.35 -3.21
C TYR A 73 12.27 -2.64 -1.91
N PRO A 74 12.93 -3.21 -0.88
CA PRO A 74 12.27 -3.50 0.38
C PRO A 74 11.82 -2.23 1.09
N VAL A 75 10.64 -2.32 1.73
CA VAL A 75 10.00 -1.30 2.54
C VAL A 75 9.87 -1.80 3.97
N VAL A 76 10.20 -0.94 4.93
CA VAL A 76 9.88 -1.11 6.35
C VAL A 76 9.31 0.19 6.89
N GLY A 77 8.44 0.10 7.90
CA GLY A 77 7.83 1.30 8.46
C GLY A 77 6.78 1.01 9.52
N TRP A 78 6.01 2.03 9.85
CA TRP A 78 4.93 1.95 10.82
C TRP A 78 3.73 2.75 10.35
N MET A 79 2.57 2.25 10.73
CA MET A 79 1.29 2.94 10.57
C MET A 79 0.51 2.81 11.87
N ASN A 80 0.15 3.93 12.47
CA ASN A 80 -0.53 3.97 13.75
C ASN A 80 -1.77 4.85 13.71
N SER A 81 -2.75 4.44 14.51
CA SER A 81 -3.95 5.19 14.78
C SER A 81 -4.04 5.50 16.28
N ALA A 82 -4.41 6.72 16.59
CA ALA A 82 -4.85 7.05 17.94
C ALA A 82 -6.37 7.28 17.94
N PRO A 83 -7.07 7.02 19.05
CA PRO A 83 -8.48 7.38 19.18
C PRO A 83 -8.65 8.88 18.88
N ALA A 84 -9.70 9.22 18.12
CA ALA A 84 -10.04 10.61 17.88
C ALA A 84 -10.32 11.30 19.23
N GLU A 85 -9.59 12.38 19.53
CA GLU A 85 -9.84 13.18 20.73
C GLU A 85 -11.24 13.82 20.63
N PRO A 86 -12.02 13.76 21.72
CA PRO A 86 -13.28 14.48 21.76
C PRO A 86 -13.03 15.97 21.52
N SER A 87 -13.82 16.59 20.67
CA SER A 87 -13.75 18.04 20.46
C SER A 87 -13.86 18.77 21.80
N ALA A 88 -12.93 19.64 22.12
CA ALA A 88 -12.94 20.40 23.36
C ALA A 88 -14.27 21.18 23.46
N PRO A 89 -14.91 21.23 24.67
CA PRO A 89 -16.15 21.96 24.87
C PRO A 89 -16.02 23.40 24.35
N GLY A 90 -16.97 23.84 23.49
CA GLY A 90 -17.00 25.19 22.93
C GLY A 90 -16.28 25.40 21.60
N LYS A 91 -15.61 24.38 21.02
CA LYS A 91 -15.11 24.43 19.65
C LYS A 91 -16.08 23.68 18.74
N ALA A 92 -16.83 24.43 17.92
CA ALA A 92 -17.63 23.88 16.84
C ALA A 92 -16.71 23.42 15.70
N GLY A 93 -16.18 22.21 15.81
CA GLY A 93 -15.40 21.58 14.77
C GLY A 93 -15.35 20.07 15.06
N LYS A 94 -15.72 19.26 14.07
CA LYS A 94 -15.44 17.83 14.12
C LYS A 94 -13.92 17.69 14.06
N GLY A 95 -13.31 17.04 15.07
CA GLY A 95 -11.90 16.67 15.00
C GLY A 95 -11.65 15.88 13.71
N HIS A 96 -10.59 16.23 13.00
CA HIS A 96 -10.14 15.45 11.85
C HIS A 96 -9.23 14.35 12.37
N HIS A 97 -9.61 13.11 12.13
CA HIS A 97 -8.79 11.94 12.42
C HIS A 97 -8.05 11.52 11.15
N ALA A 98 -6.79 11.18 11.28
CA ALA A 98 -5.99 10.57 10.24
C ALA A 98 -5.06 9.53 10.85
N GLU A 99 -4.87 8.42 10.16
CA GLU A 99 -3.81 7.48 10.47
C GLU A 99 -2.46 8.14 10.17
N VAL A 100 -1.44 7.94 11.01
CA VAL A 100 -0.08 8.40 10.72
C VAL A 100 0.73 7.27 10.13
N ILE A 101 1.56 7.56 9.13
CA ILE A 101 2.38 6.57 8.43
C ILE A 101 3.80 7.08 8.27
N THR A 102 4.77 6.19 8.45
CA THR A 102 6.14 6.37 7.99
C THR A 102 6.64 5.09 7.34
N PHE A 103 7.46 5.22 6.31
CA PHE A 103 8.15 4.08 5.71
C PHE A 103 9.46 4.51 5.07
N GLU A 104 10.36 3.56 4.95
CA GLU A 104 11.70 3.76 4.40
C GLU A 104 11.98 2.77 3.28
N VAL A 105 12.80 3.21 2.32
CA VAL A 105 13.30 2.44 1.19
C VAL A 105 14.82 2.56 1.13
N SER A 106 15.51 1.41 1.15
CA SER A 106 16.93 1.34 0.82
C SER A 106 17.09 1.06 -0.67
N TRP A 107 17.78 1.94 -1.38
CA TRP A 107 17.99 1.83 -2.83
C TRP A 107 19.13 0.87 -3.22
N GLY A 108 19.52 -0.03 -2.32
CA GLY A 108 20.49 -1.09 -2.59
C GLY A 108 21.83 -0.57 -3.12
N ALA A 109 22.25 -1.05 -4.29
CA ALA A 109 23.53 -0.66 -4.89
C ALA A 109 23.66 0.82 -5.24
N LEU A 110 22.56 1.59 -5.30
CA LEU A 110 22.59 3.04 -5.45
C LEU A 110 23.05 3.75 -4.16
N GLY A 111 23.00 3.05 -3.02
CA GLY A 111 23.47 3.51 -1.73
C GLY A 111 22.62 4.58 -1.05
N GLY A 112 21.57 5.04 -1.72
CA GLY A 112 20.66 6.03 -1.15
C GLY A 112 19.61 5.41 -0.22
N ILE A 113 19.01 6.27 0.62
CA ILE A 113 17.89 5.93 1.48
C ILE A 113 16.83 7.01 1.33
N SER A 114 15.58 6.62 1.23
CA SER A 114 14.43 7.54 1.26
C SER A 114 13.50 7.18 2.40
N ALA A 115 12.99 8.21 3.08
CA ALA A 115 11.98 8.07 4.13
C ALA A 115 10.77 8.94 3.79
N TRP A 116 9.58 8.40 3.95
CA TRP A 116 8.31 9.11 3.84
C TRP A 116 7.66 9.19 5.22
N THR A 117 7.11 10.34 5.55
CA THR A 117 6.32 10.55 6.77
C THR A 117 5.08 11.36 6.42
N GLY A 118 3.93 10.92 6.88
CA GLY A 118 2.68 11.57 6.51
C GLY A 118 1.46 11.01 7.20
N THR A 119 0.33 11.20 6.56
CA THR A 119 -0.99 10.77 7.03
C THR A 119 -1.73 9.99 5.96
N CYS A 120 -2.57 9.07 6.39
CA CYS A 120 -3.57 8.42 5.57
C CYS A 120 -4.96 8.85 6.05
N ALA A 121 -5.75 9.43 5.16
CA ALA A 121 -7.08 9.93 5.49
C ALA A 121 -7.97 9.99 4.24
N VAL A 122 -9.27 10.11 4.46
CA VAL A 122 -10.24 10.37 3.38
C VAL A 122 -9.95 11.76 2.79
N ASN A 123 -9.66 11.80 1.52
CA ASN A 123 -9.50 13.06 0.80
C ASN A 123 -10.87 13.63 0.44
N SER A 124 -11.32 14.63 1.19
CA SER A 124 -12.61 15.30 0.96
C SER A 124 -12.68 16.09 -0.37
N GLN A 125 -11.53 16.35 -1.00
CA GLN A 125 -11.44 17.10 -2.26
C GLN A 125 -11.39 16.18 -3.49
N SER A 126 -11.16 14.88 -3.32
CA SER A 126 -11.15 13.91 -4.41
C SER A 126 -12.03 12.72 -4.07
N SER A 127 -13.19 12.61 -4.69
CA SER A 127 -14.08 11.44 -4.74
C SER A 127 -14.33 10.67 -3.42
N GLY A 128 -13.88 11.15 -2.25
CA GLY A 128 -14.04 10.47 -0.96
C GLY A 128 -13.16 9.22 -0.78
N LEU A 129 -12.17 9.01 -1.65
CA LEU A 129 -11.21 7.93 -1.50
C LEU A 129 -10.18 8.26 -0.43
N GLU A 130 -9.70 7.23 0.26
CA GLU A 130 -8.58 7.34 1.19
C GLU A 130 -7.28 7.56 0.42
N GLN A 131 -6.39 8.37 0.97
CA GLN A 131 -5.13 8.76 0.32
C GLN A 131 -4.02 8.88 1.36
N ILE A 132 -2.84 8.38 1.05
CA ILE A 132 -1.63 8.68 1.80
C ILE A 132 -1.04 9.99 1.26
N SER A 133 -0.85 10.98 2.15
CA SER A 133 -0.19 12.24 1.85
C SER A 133 1.07 12.33 2.72
N ALA A 134 2.25 12.34 2.10
CA ALA A 134 3.52 12.28 2.80
C ALA A 134 4.53 13.30 2.26
N VAL A 135 5.41 13.75 3.13
CA VAL A 135 6.68 14.38 2.77
C VAL A 135 7.76 13.30 2.75
N TRP A 136 8.76 13.48 1.91
CA TRP A 136 9.88 12.57 1.84
C TRP A 136 11.21 13.29 1.87
N HIS A 137 12.21 12.58 2.40
CA HIS A 137 13.62 12.93 2.34
C HIS A 137 14.37 11.78 1.69
N THR A 138 15.25 12.11 0.76
CA THR A 138 16.18 11.14 0.15
C THR A 138 17.58 11.60 0.41
N THR A 139 18.43 10.71 0.93
CA THR A 139 19.85 10.92 1.06
C THR A 139 20.62 10.05 0.08
N GLN A 140 21.68 10.62 -0.53
CA GLN A 140 22.50 9.95 -1.53
C GLN A 140 23.98 10.09 -1.17
N PRO A 141 24.77 9.00 -1.28
CA PRO A 141 26.19 9.04 -0.91
C PRO A 141 27.06 9.76 -1.95
N ASN A 142 26.66 9.72 -3.22
CA ASN A 142 27.42 10.27 -4.33
C ASN A 142 26.55 11.25 -5.11
N THR A 143 26.98 12.50 -5.15
CA THR A 143 26.29 13.60 -5.85
C THR A 143 27.31 14.48 -6.57
N GLY A 144 26.83 15.26 -7.53
CA GLY A 144 27.69 16.22 -8.24
C GLY A 144 28.09 17.43 -7.39
N PHE A 145 27.30 17.74 -6.36
CA PHE A 145 27.51 18.88 -5.48
C PHE A 145 27.21 18.48 -4.03
N GLU A 146 27.92 19.13 -3.09
CA GLU A 146 27.81 18.84 -1.67
C GLU A 146 26.39 19.03 -1.10
N TRP A 147 25.64 19.98 -1.63
CA TRP A 147 24.26 20.28 -1.18
C TRP A 147 23.19 19.32 -1.76
N ASP A 148 23.56 18.48 -2.72
CA ASP A 148 22.61 17.54 -3.35
C ASP A 148 22.50 16.20 -2.59
N HIS A 149 23.23 16.04 -1.48
CA HIS A 149 23.16 14.82 -0.68
C HIS A 149 21.81 14.58 -0.02
N THR A 150 21.01 15.63 0.17
CA THR A 150 19.67 15.51 0.73
C THR A 150 18.66 16.24 -0.14
N LEU A 151 17.69 15.50 -0.63
CA LEU A 151 16.57 16.03 -1.38
C LEU A 151 15.28 15.84 -0.58
N THR A 152 14.32 16.74 -0.78
CA THR A 152 13.02 16.68 -0.12
C THR A 152 11.90 16.91 -1.11
N GLY A 153 10.73 16.38 -0.80
CA GLY A 153 9.53 16.60 -1.62
C GLY A 153 8.29 16.07 -0.94
N SER A 154 7.22 15.97 -1.72
CA SER A 154 5.96 15.42 -1.25
C SER A 154 5.37 14.47 -2.27
N ASP A 155 4.71 13.43 -1.77
CA ASP A 155 3.97 12.45 -2.55
C ASP A 155 2.54 12.31 -2.03
N ARG A 156 1.66 11.92 -2.95
CA ARG A 156 0.33 11.44 -2.66
C ARG A 156 0.17 10.09 -3.31
N PHE A 157 -0.29 9.11 -2.53
CA PHE A 157 -0.52 7.76 -3.01
C PHE A 157 -2.02 7.44 -2.91
N ASP A 158 -2.58 7.02 -4.02
CA ASP A 158 -3.95 6.56 -4.13
C ASP A 158 -3.98 5.03 -4.07
N PRO A 159 -5.00 4.42 -3.41
CA PRO A 159 -5.14 2.98 -3.39
C PRO A 159 -5.47 2.46 -4.79
N ILE A 160 -4.88 1.31 -5.15
CA ILE A 160 -5.15 0.61 -6.42
C ILE A 160 -5.40 -0.87 -6.16
N GLU A 161 -6.13 -1.51 -7.08
CA GLU A 161 -6.36 -2.96 -7.12
C GLU A 161 -5.11 -3.74 -7.54
#